data_b92b69dca0ea84c1d28b5510d84ec7cc
#
_entry.id   b92b69dca0ea84c1d28b5510d84ec7cc
#
_cell.length_a   1.000
_cell.length_b   1.000
_cell.length_c   1.000
_cell.angle_alpha   90.00
_cell.angle_beta   90.00
_cell.angle_gamma   90.00
#
_symmetry.space_group_name_H-M   'P 1'
#
loop_
_entity.id
_entity.type
_entity.pdbx_description
1 polymer ?
#
loop_
_entity_poly.entity_id
_entity_poly.type
_entity_poly.pdbx_seq_one_letter_code
_entity_poly.pdbx_strand_id
1 'polypeptide(L)'
;MIKLIASVKQTLWIGTADLKDLYVKRGDNTVPLLAIIADIIKRGVSVRLIHAKEPGPNFRADFDKYPVLWKGMERMLCPRVHFKLLLFDNKIAYIGSANLTGAGLGLKGENKRNFEAGILTSEPTLVNAAVAQFDQVWIGIHCKKCLRKVFCGDRVVE
;
A
#
# COMPACT_ATOMS: atom_id res chain seq x y z
N MET A 1 8.63 7.21 6.86
CA MET A 1 7.85 6.32 5.98
C MET A 1 8.62 5.96 4.71
N ILE A 2 8.92 6.91 3.82
CA ILE A 2 9.57 6.64 2.51
C ILE A 2 10.92 5.94 2.65
N LYS A 3 11.75 6.35 3.62
CA LYS A 3 13.03 5.68 3.90
C LYS A 3 12.84 4.20 4.29
N LEU A 4 11.80 3.88 5.06
CA LEU A 4 11.48 2.49 5.41
C LEU A 4 11.07 1.68 4.17
N ILE A 5 10.19 2.23 3.30
CA ILE A 5 9.84 1.58 2.03
C ILE A 5 11.09 1.26 1.23
N ALA A 6 12.01 2.22 1.08
CA ALA A 6 13.24 2.01 0.31
C ALA A 6 14.21 1.00 0.95
N SER A 7 14.13 0.77 2.26
CA SER A 7 15.06 -0.08 3.02
C SER A 7 14.60 -1.52 3.22
N VAL A 8 13.36 -1.89 2.85
CA VAL A 8 12.86 -3.27 2.97
C VAL A 8 13.73 -4.25 2.19
N LYS A 9 13.85 -5.45 2.71
CA LYS A 9 14.72 -6.50 2.16
C LYS A 9 13.97 -7.74 1.69
N GLN A 10 12.79 -8.01 2.23
CA GLN A 10 12.04 -9.24 1.95
C GLN A 10 10.62 -8.95 1.47
N THR A 11 9.85 -8.19 2.25
CA THR A 11 8.43 -7.99 1.97
C THR A 11 7.98 -6.56 2.24
N LEU A 12 7.13 -6.04 1.36
CA LEU A 12 6.37 -4.80 1.58
C LEU A 12 4.90 -5.08 1.33
N TRP A 13 4.08 -5.04 2.36
CA TRP A 13 2.63 -5.15 2.21
C TRP A 13 1.96 -3.81 2.47
N ILE A 14 1.09 -3.41 1.56
CA ILE A 14 0.44 -2.10 1.54
C ILE A 14 -1.07 -2.32 1.56
N GLY A 15 -1.75 -1.81 2.58
CA GLY A 15 -3.20 -1.74 2.64
C GLY A 15 -3.65 -0.28 2.71
N THR A 16 -4.54 0.14 1.80
CA THR A 16 -5.01 1.52 1.75
C THR A 16 -6.41 1.61 1.16
N ALA A 17 -7.24 2.52 1.68
CA ALA A 17 -8.56 2.74 1.11
C ALA A 17 -8.51 3.59 -0.18
N ASP A 18 -7.56 4.51 -0.27
CA ASP A 18 -7.37 5.38 -1.42
C ASP A 18 -5.91 5.35 -1.89
N LEU A 19 -5.75 5.28 -3.20
CA LEU A 19 -4.45 5.20 -3.86
C LEU A 19 -4.39 6.27 -4.94
N LYS A 20 -3.43 7.19 -4.83
CA LYS A 20 -3.22 8.27 -5.79
C LYS A 20 -1.76 8.37 -6.20
N ASP A 21 -1.54 9.08 -7.30
CA ASP A 21 -0.21 9.52 -7.68
C ASP A 21 0.47 10.24 -6.50
N LEU A 22 1.69 9.83 -6.21
CA LEU A 22 2.43 10.25 -5.05
C LEU A 22 3.90 10.40 -5.42
N TYR A 23 4.42 11.61 -5.28
CA TYR A 23 5.78 11.98 -5.63
C TYR A 23 6.62 12.24 -4.38
N VAL A 24 7.84 11.76 -4.40
CA VAL A 24 8.79 11.84 -3.28
C VAL A 24 10.14 12.38 -3.73
N LYS A 25 10.86 13.06 -2.84
CA LYS A 25 12.23 13.50 -3.11
C LYS A 25 13.19 12.30 -3.08
N ARG A 26 14.04 12.22 -4.09
CA ARG A 26 15.15 11.27 -4.21
C ARG A 26 16.40 12.04 -4.65
N GLY A 27 17.23 12.42 -3.68
CA GLY A 27 18.27 13.42 -3.90
C GLY A 27 17.64 14.74 -4.35
N ASP A 28 18.15 15.32 -5.42
CA ASP A 28 17.66 16.59 -5.99
C ASP A 28 16.42 16.40 -6.90
N ASN A 29 16.06 15.17 -7.21
CA ASN A 29 14.92 14.86 -8.09
C ASN A 29 13.66 14.52 -7.31
N THR A 30 12.52 14.77 -7.96
CA THR A 30 11.21 14.31 -7.50
C THR A 30 10.75 13.17 -8.40
N VAL A 31 10.47 12.00 -7.82
CA VAL A 31 10.06 10.79 -8.53
C VAL A 31 8.75 10.23 -7.98
N PRO A 32 7.96 9.50 -8.77
CA PRO A 32 6.82 8.77 -8.23
C PRO A 32 7.27 7.77 -7.16
N LEU A 33 6.48 7.56 -6.10
CA LEU A 33 6.73 6.48 -5.14
C LEU A 33 6.85 5.12 -5.83
N LEU A 34 6.13 4.94 -6.93
CA LEU A 34 6.18 3.73 -7.76
C LEU A 34 7.59 3.44 -8.29
N ALA A 35 8.44 4.46 -8.52
CA ALA A 35 9.84 4.26 -8.88
C ALA A 35 10.61 3.55 -7.76
N ILE A 36 10.38 3.96 -6.50
CA ILE A 36 11.02 3.32 -5.34
C ILE A 36 10.51 1.88 -5.18
N ILE A 37 9.21 1.66 -5.38
CA ILE A 37 8.62 0.31 -5.32
C ILE A 37 9.18 -0.56 -6.45
N ALA A 38 9.32 -0.02 -7.66
CA ALA A 38 9.95 -0.74 -8.77
C ALA A 38 11.39 -1.15 -8.47
N ASP A 39 12.16 -0.27 -7.81
CA ASP A 39 13.55 -0.56 -7.43
C ASP A 39 13.65 -1.65 -6.35
N ILE A 40 12.74 -1.68 -5.37
CA ILE A 40 12.75 -2.76 -4.37
C ILE A 40 12.33 -4.10 -4.98
N ILE A 41 11.37 -4.11 -5.90
CA ILE A 41 10.98 -5.33 -6.65
C ILE A 41 12.17 -5.88 -7.46
N LYS A 42 12.94 -5.01 -8.13
CA LYS A 42 14.16 -5.42 -8.85
C LYS A 42 15.21 -6.05 -7.93
N ARG A 43 15.19 -5.72 -6.63
CA ARG A 43 16.05 -6.34 -5.62
C ARG A 43 15.50 -7.66 -5.05
N GLY A 44 14.36 -8.14 -5.56
CA GLY A 44 13.73 -9.38 -5.11
C GLY A 44 12.76 -9.24 -3.94
N VAL A 45 12.37 -8.01 -3.58
CA VAL A 45 11.36 -7.78 -2.53
C VAL A 45 9.97 -8.16 -3.06
N SER A 46 9.25 -9.00 -2.31
CA SER A 46 7.84 -9.31 -2.56
C SER A 46 6.96 -8.12 -2.15
N VAL A 47 6.13 -7.64 -3.07
CA VAL A 47 5.24 -6.50 -2.80
C VAL A 47 3.79 -6.90 -3.01
N ARG A 48 2.95 -6.68 -1.97
CA ARG A 48 1.49 -6.87 -2.01
C ARG A 48 0.78 -5.55 -1.75
N LEU A 49 -0.26 -5.29 -2.53
CA LEU A 49 -1.10 -4.10 -2.41
C LEU A 49 -2.58 -4.49 -2.36
N ILE A 50 -3.26 -4.14 -1.26
CA ILE A 50 -4.73 -4.16 -1.19
C ILE A 50 -5.24 -2.74 -1.22
N HIS A 51 -6.20 -2.45 -2.11
CA HIS A 51 -6.81 -1.14 -2.22
C HIS A 51 -8.33 -1.24 -2.39
N ALA A 52 -9.07 -0.18 -1.97
CA ALA A 52 -10.53 -0.24 -1.95
C ALA A 52 -11.19 0.16 -3.27
N LYS A 53 -10.50 0.93 -4.10
CA LYS A 53 -11.02 1.41 -5.39
C LYS A 53 -9.90 1.56 -6.41
N GLU A 54 -10.25 1.47 -7.68
CA GLU A 54 -9.31 1.67 -8.77
C GLU A 54 -8.66 3.07 -8.71
N PRO A 55 -7.35 3.15 -8.89
CA PRO A 55 -6.65 4.43 -8.92
C PRO A 55 -6.97 5.22 -10.19
N GLY A 56 -6.84 6.54 -10.09
CA GLY A 56 -7.06 7.46 -11.19
C GLY A 56 -6.01 7.37 -12.32
N PRO A 57 -6.25 8.09 -13.44
CA PRO A 57 -5.41 8.01 -14.64
C PRO A 57 -3.95 8.40 -14.39
N ASN A 58 -3.68 9.39 -13.54
CA ASN A 58 -2.30 9.80 -13.24
C ASN A 58 -1.48 8.67 -12.59
N PHE A 59 -2.08 7.97 -11.63
CA PHE A 59 -1.43 6.81 -11.01
C PHE A 59 -1.17 5.71 -12.04
N ARG A 60 -2.13 5.44 -12.92
CA ARG A 60 -1.98 4.43 -13.97
C ARG A 60 -0.86 4.80 -14.94
N ALA A 61 -0.81 6.05 -15.37
CA ALA A 61 0.26 6.55 -16.24
C ALA A 61 1.65 6.43 -15.59
N ASP A 62 1.76 6.68 -14.27
CA ASP A 62 3.01 6.48 -13.55
C ASP A 62 3.33 4.99 -13.36
N PHE A 63 2.34 4.14 -13.15
CA PHE A 63 2.51 2.69 -13.02
C PHE A 63 3.06 2.07 -14.30
N ASP A 64 2.55 2.48 -15.46
CA ASP A 64 2.92 1.98 -16.78
C ASP A 64 4.37 2.33 -17.16
N LYS A 65 4.96 3.37 -16.55
CA LYS A 65 6.39 3.71 -16.74
C LYS A 65 7.34 2.64 -16.19
N TYR A 66 6.85 1.74 -15.34
CA TYR A 66 7.68 0.73 -14.66
C TYR A 66 7.16 -0.69 -14.91
N PRO A 67 7.52 -1.34 -16.04
CA PRO A 67 7.00 -2.67 -16.40
C PRO A 67 7.21 -3.76 -15.34
N VAL A 68 8.23 -3.60 -14.47
CA VAL A 68 8.49 -4.52 -13.36
C VAL A 68 7.34 -4.57 -12.34
N LEU A 69 6.55 -3.49 -12.23
CA LEU A 69 5.39 -3.45 -11.34
C LEU A 69 4.28 -4.40 -11.77
N TRP A 70 4.07 -4.57 -13.09
CA TRP A 70 3.09 -5.50 -13.64
C TRP A 70 3.38 -6.96 -13.28
N LYS A 71 4.66 -7.31 -13.19
CA LYS A 71 5.12 -8.68 -12.92
C LYS A 71 5.40 -8.93 -11.44
N GLY A 72 5.83 -7.90 -10.71
CA GLY A 72 6.37 -8.05 -9.37
C GLY A 72 5.52 -7.46 -8.24
N MET A 73 4.42 -6.75 -8.56
CA MET A 73 3.48 -6.26 -7.56
C MET A 73 2.19 -7.06 -7.62
N GLU A 74 1.93 -7.86 -6.60
CA GLU A 74 0.63 -8.52 -6.43
C GLU A 74 -0.40 -7.48 -5.95
N ARG A 75 -1.54 -7.37 -6.65
CA ARG A 75 -2.61 -6.41 -6.31
C ARG A 75 -3.93 -7.11 -6.07
N MET A 76 -4.69 -6.56 -5.13
CA MET A 76 -6.07 -6.97 -4.86
C MET A 76 -6.96 -5.75 -4.66
N LEU A 77 -8.07 -5.68 -5.39
CA LEU A 77 -9.15 -4.72 -5.17
C LEU A 77 -10.17 -5.32 -4.20
N CYS A 78 -10.29 -4.74 -3.01
CA CYS A 78 -11.32 -5.11 -2.05
C CYS A 78 -12.09 -3.87 -1.57
N PRO A 79 -13.35 -3.63 -2.02
CA PRO A 79 -14.12 -2.42 -1.72
C PRO A 79 -14.50 -2.27 -0.25
N ARG A 80 -14.18 -3.24 0.60
CA ARG A 80 -14.38 -3.19 2.06
C ARG A 80 -13.15 -2.72 2.82
N VAL A 81 -11.99 -2.65 2.16
CA VAL A 81 -10.76 -2.20 2.83
C VAL A 81 -10.87 -0.74 3.19
N HIS A 82 -10.68 -0.46 4.47
CA HIS A 82 -10.59 0.91 4.99
C HIS A 82 -9.40 1.10 5.94
N PHE A 83 -8.68 0.05 6.28
CA PHE A 83 -7.42 0.17 7.02
C PHE A 83 -6.34 0.85 6.18
N LYS A 84 -5.37 1.47 6.85
CA LYS A 84 -4.15 2.01 6.26
C LYS A 84 -2.99 1.37 7.00
N LEU A 85 -2.44 0.35 6.36
CA LEU A 85 -1.36 -0.48 6.88
C LEU A 85 -0.17 -0.45 5.92
N LEU A 86 1.03 -0.31 6.47
CA LEU A 86 2.26 -0.61 5.76
C LEU A 86 3.06 -1.57 6.62
N LEU A 87 3.38 -2.74 6.07
CA LEU A 87 4.13 -3.77 6.75
C LEU A 87 5.50 -3.92 6.07
N PHE A 88 6.56 -3.75 6.85
CA PHE A 88 7.93 -3.76 6.38
C PHE A 88 8.63 -5.01 6.92
N ASP A 89 8.96 -5.94 6.04
CA ASP A 89 9.62 -7.23 6.35
C ASP A 89 8.90 -8.04 7.46
N ASN A 90 7.60 -7.79 7.68
CA ASN A 90 6.80 -8.33 8.79
C ASN A 90 7.42 -8.09 10.19
N LYS A 91 8.24 -7.04 10.31
CA LYS A 91 8.94 -6.65 11.55
C LYS A 91 8.57 -5.27 12.05
N ILE A 92 8.11 -4.40 11.15
CA ILE A 92 7.67 -3.06 11.47
C ILE A 92 6.31 -2.85 10.80
N ALA A 93 5.37 -2.24 11.51
CA ALA A 93 4.06 -1.87 10.99
C ALA A 93 3.78 -0.38 11.18
N TYR A 94 3.29 0.26 10.14
CA TYR A 94 2.52 1.50 10.26
C TYR A 94 1.04 1.13 10.30
N ILE A 95 0.35 1.64 11.32
CA ILE A 95 -1.09 1.49 11.52
C ILE A 95 -1.67 2.88 11.75
N GLY A 96 -2.56 3.34 10.88
CA GLY A 96 -3.04 4.72 11.04
C GLY A 96 -4.17 5.11 10.11
N SER A 97 -4.39 6.42 9.99
CA SER A 97 -5.44 7.02 9.16
C SER A 97 -4.95 7.43 7.76
N ALA A 98 -3.62 7.59 7.56
CA ALA A 98 -3.06 8.11 6.32
C ALA A 98 -3.18 7.13 5.15
N ASN A 99 -3.97 7.48 4.15
CA ASN A 99 -3.98 6.78 2.87
C ASN A 99 -2.64 6.96 2.12
N LEU A 100 -2.37 6.07 1.18
CA LEU A 100 -1.19 6.18 0.30
C LEU A 100 -1.42 7.27 -0.76
N THR A 101 -1.41 8.51 -0.29
CA THR A 101 -1.63 9.72 -1.09
C THR A 101 -0.66 10.83 -0.63
N GLY A 102 -0.39 11.80 -1.49
CA GLY A 102 0.48 12.93 -1.14
C GLY A 102 -0.05 13.76 0.02
N ALA A 103 -1.38 13.89 0.18
CA ALA A 103 -2.00 14.58 1.31
C ALA A 103 -1.90 13.75 2.60
N GLY A 104 -2.16 12.43 2.53
CA GLY A 104 -2.11 11.52 3.68
C GLY A 104 -0.70 11.35 4.23
N LEU A 105 0.31 11.24 3.37
CA LEU A 105 1.71 11.10 3.81
C LEU A 105 2.42 12.43 4.09
N GLY A 106 1.69 13.56 4.10
CA GLY A 106 2.24 14.87 4.44
C GLY A 106 3.23 15.45 3.42
N LEU A 107 3.17 14.97 2.17
CA LEU A 107 4.10 15.39 1.10
C LEU A 107 3.59 16.58 0.28
N LYS A 108 2.38 17.04 0.56
CA LYS A 108 1.83 18.30 0.02
C LYS A 108 2.21 19.49 0.93
N GLY A 109 2.10 20.69 0.38
CA GLY A 109 2.29 21.93 1.15
C GLY A 109 1.37 21.98 2.38
N GLU A 110 1.74 22.75 3.39
CA GLU A 110 1.14 22.77 4.72
C GLU A 110 -0.38 22.91 4.72
N ASN A 111 -0.91 23.78 3.89
CA ASN A 111 -2.36 24.03 3.77
C ASN A 111 -3.10 23.01 2.91
N LYS A 112 -2.42 21.97 2.41
CA LYS A 112 -2.99 20.92 1.52
C LYS A 112 -2.79 19.50 2.08
N ARG A 113 -2.20 19.37 3.28
CA ARG A 113 -2.05 18.11 4.00
C ARG A 113 -3.30 17.79 4.80
N ASN A 114 -3.59 16.51 4.94
CA ASN A 114 -4.56 16.05 5.93
C ASN A 114 -3.93 16.07 7.33
N PHE A 115 -4.78 16.22 8.35
CA PHE A 115 -4.42 15.85 9.72
C PHE A 115 -4.61 14.35 9.87
N GLU A 116 -3.52 13.65 10.04
CA GLU A 116 -3.50 12.19 10.14
C GLU A 116 -2.90 11.76 11.47
N ALA A 117 -3.35 10.62 11.98
CA ALA A 117 -2.80 10.01 13.18
C ALA A 117 -2.45 8.54 12.91
N GLY A 118 -1.40 8.06 13.54
CA GLY A 118 -0.97 6.67 13.39
C GLY A 118 0.26 6.36 14.21
N ILE A 119 0.56 5.09 14.30
CA ILE A 119 1.75 4.58 14.99
C ILE A 119 2.66 3.86 13.99
N LEU A 120 3.95 3.99 14.22
CA LEU A 120 4.97 3.13 13.62
C LEU A 120 5.53 2.28 14.76
N THR A 121 5.42 0.96 14.66
CA THR A 121 5.76 0.07 15.76
C THR A 121 6.54 -1.14 15.26
N SER A 122 7.44 -1.64 16.10
CA SER A 122 8.10 -2.94 15.99
C SER A 122 7.67 -3.90 17.12
N GLU A 123 6.64 -3.53 17.90
CA GLU A 123 6.11 -4.38 18.96
C GLU A 123 5.47 -5.62 18.33
N PRO A 124 5.93 -6.85 18.67
CA PRO A 124 5.56 -8.08 17.96
C PRO A 124 4.05 -8.35 17.95
N THR A 125 3.35 -8.08 19.05
CA THR A 125 1.91 -8.32 19.15
C THR A 125 1.13 -7.44 18.18
N LEU A 126 1.50 -6.16 18.09
CA LEU A 126 0.85 -5.21 17.17
C LEU A 126 1.20 -5.52 15.71
N VAL A 127 2.46 -5.86 15.43
CA VAL A 127 2.89 -6.25 14.08
C VAL A 127 2.16 -7.49 13.62
N ASN A 128 2.09 -8.54 14.46
CA ASN A 128 1.39 -9.78 14.13
C ASN A 128 -0.12 -9.56 13.93
N ALA A 129 -0.74 -8.71 14.73
CA ALA A 129 -2.14 -8.35 14.55
C ALA A 129 -2.38 -7.64 13.20
N ALA A 130 -1.51 -6.72 12.81
CA ALA A 130 -1.59 -6.02 11.53
C ALA A 130 -1.35 -6.96 10.33
N VAL A 131 -0.37 -7.88 10.44
CA VAL A 131 -0.13 -8.94 9.45
C VAL A 131 -1.36 -9.82 9.31
N ALA A 132 -1.93 -10.31 10.40
CA ALA A 132 -3.12 -11.15 10.38
C ALA A 132 -4.33 -10.43 9.76
N GLN A 133 -4.53 -9.15 10.09
CA GLN A 133 -5.60 -8.35 9.49
C GLN A 133 -5.46 -8.19 7.98
N PHE A 134 -4.23 -7.96 7.49
CA PHE A 134 -3.95 -7.89 6.06
C PHE A 134 -4.20 -9.24 5.38
N ASP A 135 -3.65 -10.30 5.95
CA ASP A 135 -3.66 -11.63 5.37
C ASP A 135 -5.08 -12.23 5.29
N GLN A 136 -5.92 -12.02 6.32
CA GLN A 136 -7.33 -12.42 6.29
C GLN A 136 -8.10 -11.83 5.11
N VAL A 137 -7.79 -10.60 4.72
CA VAL A 137 -8.38 -9.99 3.52
C VAL A 137 -7.77 -10.58 2.27
N TRP A 138 -6.44 -10.73 2.25
CA TRP A 138 -5.68 -11.24 1.11
C TRP A 138 -6.12 -12.65 0.69
N ILE A 139 -6.27 -13.56 1.64
CA ILE A 139 -6.71 -14.94 1.38
C ILE A 139 -8.24 -15.09 1.25
N GLY A 140 -8.99 -13.99 1.38
CA GLY A 140 -10.42 -13.97 1.10
C GLY A 140 -11.31 -14.63 2.14
N ILE A 141 -10.90 -14.77 3.41
CA ILE A 141 -11.70 -15.40 4.49
C ILE A 141 -13.15 -14.90 4.52
N HIS A 142 -13.35 -13.62 4.22
CA HIS A 142 -14.67 -12.99 4.27
C HIS A 142 -15.41 -12.96 2.94
N CYS A 143 -14.85 -13.51 1.84
CA CYS A 143 -15.40 -13.38 0.50
C CYS A 143 -16.71 -14.16 0.33
N LYS A 144 -16.80 -15.37 0.87
CA LYS A 144 -17.99 -16.25 0.74
C LYS A 144 -19.28 -15.57 1.17
N LYS A 145 -19.29 -14.84 2.29
CA LYS A 145 -20.45 -14.14 2.86
C LYS A 145 -20.45 -12.63 2.57
N CYS A 146 -19.62 -12.16 1.65
CA CYS A 146 -19.49 -10.73 1.38
C CYS A 146 -20.70 -10.18 0.63
N LEU A 147 -21.31 -9.10 1.16
CA LEU A 147 -22.44 -8.42 0.53
C LEU A 147 -22.01 -7.36 -0.52
N ARG A 148 -20.70 -7.12 -0.67
CA ARG A 148 -20.13 -6.16 -1.63
C ARG A 148 -19.56 -6.82 -2.89
N LYS A 149 -20.00 -8.04 -3.22
CA LYS A 149 -19.49 -8.84 -4.34
C LYS A 149 -19.62 -8.15 -5.69
N VAL A 150 -20.68 -7.38 -5.90
CA VAL A 150 -20.95 -6.66 -7.16
C VAL A 150 -19.85 -5.62 -7.47
N PHE A 151 -19.22 -5.05 -6.44
CA PHE A 151 -18.18 -4.04 -6.56
C PHE A 151 -16.75 -4.60 -6.50
N CYS A 152 -16.61 -5.93 -6.40
CA CYS A 152 -15.34 -6.58 -6.19
C CYS A 152 -14.88 -7.28 -7.49
N GLY A 153 -13.78 -6.78 -8.10
CA GLY A 153 -13.15 -7.38 -9.28
C GLY A 153 -12.33 -8.63 -8.94
N ASP A 154 -11.71 -8.65 -7.77
CA ASP A 154 -10.73 -9.67 -7.38
C ASP A 154 -11.27 -10.58 -6.26
N ARG A 155 -12.41 -11.20 -6.50
CA ARG A 155 -12.97 -12.15 -5.53
C ARG A 155 -12.11 -13.40 -5.44
N VAL A 156 -11.71 -13.72 -4.21
CA VAL A 156 -11.23 -15.08 -3.90
C VAL A 156 -12.46 -15.98 -3.82
N VAL A 157 -12.66 -16.80 -4.81
CA VAL A 157 -13.78 -17.77 -4.88
C VAL A 157 -13.17 -19.16 -4.77
N GLU A 158 -13.58 -19.89 -3.76
CA GLU A 158 -13.47 -21.36 -3.73
C GLU A 158 -14.68 -21.99 -4.43
#